data_4599cc4cb0340c0fbbeca7d007f095c0
#
_entry.id   4599cc4cb0340c0fbbeca7d007f095c0
#
_cell.length_a   1.000
_cell.length_b   1.000
_cell.length_c   1.000
_cell.angle_alpha   90.00
_cell.angle_beta   90.00
_cell.angle_gamma   90.00
#
_symmetry.space_group_name_H-M   'P 1'
#
loop_
_entity.id
_entity.type
_entity.pdbx_description
1 polymer ?
#
loop_
_entity_poly.entity_id
_entity_poly.type
_entity_poly.pdbx_seq_one_letter_code
_entity_poly.pdbx_strand_id
1 'polypeptide(L)'
;LGPSNNGNGALDYGIYAAITSGEMVAVGGSGMAQRFGDKSTQCSALVNFDEWIDSGETITLTDSNGNKLLTYKADKKFNSVLISTSDMKQGETYTLTAGDQTSTFAMEDVTYSEGSGGMQGTGGDPGNGGMQRPDSTGDGSGNGGMQRPDGNSGGGGMQKPDSTGDGS
;
A
#
# COMPACT_ATOMS: atom_id res chain seq x y z
N LEU A 1 6.28 4.81 -15.22
CA LEU A 1 7.41 4.50 -14.35
C LEU A 1 7.21 5.20 -13.01
N GLY A 2 7.01 4.42 -11.95
CA GLY A 2 6.86 4.93 -10.59
C GLY A 2 8.19 5.41 -9.97
N PRO A 3 8.14 6.08 -8.83
CA PRO A 3 9.33 6.47 -8.09
C PRO A 3 10.08 5.23 -7.56
N SER A 4 11.39 5.33 -7.45
CA SER A 4 12.25 4.21 -7.04
C SER A 4 12.77 4.32 -5.60
N ASN A 5 12.48 5.41 -4.87
CA ASN A 5 13.13 5.66 -3.57
C ASN A 5 12.31 6.45 -2.55
N ASN A 6 11.03 6.67 -2.78
CA ASN A 6 10.18 7.48 -1.87
C ASN A 6 9.08 6.68 -1.16
N GLY A 7 9.13 5.35 -1.21
CA GLY A 7 8.13 4.49 -0.59
C GLY A 7 6.82 4.32 -1.38
N ASN A 8 6.62 5.06 -2.47
CA ASN A 8 5.43 4.93 -3.31
C ASN A 8 5.60 3.84 -4.36
N GLY A 9 4.53 3.13 -4.64
CA GLY A 9 4.46 2.15 -5.71
C GLY A 9 4.40 2.79 -7.10
N ALA A 10 4.45 1.93 -8.13
CA ALA A 10 4.31 2.35 -9.52
C ALA A 10 2.89 2.78 -9.87
N LEU A 11 1.91 2.27 -9.15
CA LEU A 11 0.50 2.66 -9.21
C LEU A 11 0.08 3.17 -7.82
N ASP A 12 -0.53 4.34 -7.78
CA ASP A 12 -1.08 4.97 -6.58
C ASP A 12 -2.40 5.65 -6.93
N TYR A 13 -3.45 5.32 -6.19
CA TYR A 13 -4.79 5.88 -6.42
C TYR A 13 -5.56 6.03 -5.10
N GLY A 14 -6.41 7.06 -5.04
CA GLY A 14 -7.10 7.43 -3.81
C GLY A 14 -8.36 6.59 -3.51
N ILE A 15 -9.08 6.10 -4.54
CA ILE A 15 -10.35 5.40 -4.36
C ILE A 15 -10.28 3.99 -4.93
N TYR A 16 -10.14 3.85 -6.23
CA TYR A 16 -9.91 2.56 -6.90
C TYR A 16 -9.31 2.74 -8.29
N ALA A 17 -8.66 1.68 -8.78
CA ALA A 17 -8.29 1.54 -10.18
C ALA A 17 -8.76 0.18 -10.69
N ALA A 18 -9.15 0.09 -11.94
CA ALA A 18 -9.55 -1.15 -12.60
C ALA A 18 -8.92 -1.21 -13.99
N ILE A 19 -8.60 -2.42 -14.43
CA ILE A 19 -8.14 -2.69 -15.79
C ILE A 19 -9.17 -3.54 -16.52
N THR A 20 -9.53 -3.13 -17.73
CA THR A 20 -10.56 -3.81 -18.53
C THR A 20 -10.01 -4.38 -19.84
N SER A 21 -8.90 -3.85 -20.31
CA SER A 21 -8.24 -4.33 -21.54
C SER A 21 -6.84 -3.71 -21.69
N GLY A 22 -6.06 -4.25 -22.62
CA GLY A 22 -4.74 -3.74 -23.00
C GLY A 22 -3.59 -4.47 -22.32
N GLU A 23 -2.38 -3.99 -22.59
CA GLU A 23 -1.16 -4.47 -21.93
C GLU A 23 -0.62 -3.40 -21.01
N MET A 24 -0.19 -3.79 -19.84
CA MET A 24 0.40 -2.90 -18.87
C MET A 24 1.53 -3.55 -18.11
N VAL A 25 2.65 -2.85 -18.01
CA VAL A 25 3.72 -3.12 -17.05
C VAL A 25 4.04 -1.84 -16.31
N ALA A 26 3.92 -1.86 -15.00
CA ALA A 26 4.34 -0.76 -14.15
C ALA A 26 5.35 -1.26 -13.13
N VAL A 27 6.49 -0.58 -13.01
CA VAL A 27 7.58 -0.94 -12.11
C VAL A 27 7.93 0.22 -11.18
N GLY A 28 8.26 -0.10 -9.93
CA GLY A 28 8.57 0.90 -8.91
C GLY A 28 8.99 0.28 -7.58
N GLY A 29 8.86 1.05 -6.51
CA GLY A 29 9.06 0.55 -5.15
C GLY A 29 7.86 -0.26 -4.66
N SER A 30 8.09 -1.24 -3.78
CA SER A 30 7.04 -2.08 -3.20
C SER A 30 6.29 -1.43 -2.03
N GLY A 31 6.80 -0.30 -1.49
CA GLY A 31 6.32 0.25 -0.22
C GLY A 31 4.82 0.55 -0.17
N MET A 32 4.28 1.25 -1.15
CA MET A 32 2.84 1.56 -1.29
C MET A 32 2.29 1.09 -2.63
N ALA A 33 2.86 0.01 -3.17
CA ALA A 33 2.39 -0.56 -4.44
C ALA A 33 0.96 -1.07 -4.30
N GLN A 34 0.10 -0.68 -5.23
CA GLN A 34 -1.31 -1.04 -5.25
C GLN A 34 -1.62 -1.94 -6.45
N ARG A 35 -2.43 -2.96 -6.23
CA ARG A 35 -3.03 -3.79 -7.29
C ARG A 35 -4.29 -3.13 -7.84
N PHE A 36 -4.74 -3.55 -8.98
CA PHE A 36 -6.07 -3.19 -9.44
C PHE A 36 -7.17 -3.80 -8.54
N GLY A 37 -8.29 -3.14 -8.46
CA GLY A 37 -9.44 -3.57 -7.67
C GLY A 37 -10.36 -4.56 -8.39
N ASP A 38 -11.33 -5.07 -7.66
CA ASP A 38 -12.24 -6.16 -8.05
C ASP A 38 -13.21 -5.80 -9.19
N LYS A 39 -13.27 -4.52 -9.59
CA LYS A 39 -14.01 -4.08 -10.78
C LYS A 39 -13.24 -4.29 -12.10
N SER A 40 -12.03 -4.85 -12.02
CA SER A 40 -11.26 -5.24 -13.20
C SER A 40 -11.94 -6.41 -13.91
N THR A 41 -11.92 -6.38 -15.23
CA THR A 41 -12.40 -7.48 -16.07
C THR A 41 -11.27 -8.19 -16.81
N GLN A 42 -10.05 -7.68 -16.69
CA GLN A 42 -8.82 -8.28 -17.18
C GLN A 42 -7.92 -8.68 -16.02
N CYS A 43 -7.31 -9.85 -16.12
CA CYS A 43 -6.39 -10.36 -15.11
C CYS A 43 -5.17 -9.45 -14.95
N SER A 44 -4.74 -9.26 -13.69
CA SER A 44 -3.54 -8.49 -13.35
C SER A 44 -2.86 -9.06 -12.11
N ALA A 45 -1.54 -8.96 -12.06
CA ALA A 45 -0.75 -9.42 -10.94
C ALA A 45 0.19 -8.31 -10.45
N LEU A 46 0.18 -8.09 -9.14
CA LEU A 46 1.17 -7.30 -8.42
C LEU A 46 2.14 -8.26 -7.72
N VAL A 47 3.39 -8.24 -8.11
CA VAL A 47 4.47 -9.04 -7.51
C VAL A 47 5.50 -8.09 -6.90
N ASN A 48 5.78 -8.29 -5.62
CA ASN A 48 6.80 -7.55 -4.90
C ASN A 48 7.96 -8.49 -4.56
N PHE A 49 9.16 -8.07 -4.92
CA PHE A 49 10.40 -8.76 -4.64
C PHE A 49 11.05 -8.21 -3.37
N ASP A 50 11.74 -9.07 -2.64
CA ASP A 50 12.44 -8.65 -1.42
C ASP A 50 13.68 -7.79 -1.73
N GLU A 51 14.33 -8.06 -2.86
CA GLU A 51 15.51 -7.34 -3.28
C GLU A 51 15.21 -6.38 -4.44
N TRP A 52 15.98 -5.30 -4.48
CA TRP A 52 15.91 -4.33 -5.57
C TRP A 52 16.59 -4.86 -6.81
N ILE A 53 15.89 -4.79 -7.93
CA ILE A 53 16.33 -5.17 -9.26
C ILE A 53 16.82 -3.93 -10.00
N ASP A 54 17.97 -4.01 -10.66
CA ASP A 54 18.58 -2.85 -11.31
C ASP A 54 17.85 -2.45 -12.60
N SER A 55 18.05 -1.20 -13.01
CA SER A 55 17.59 -0.73 -14.32
C SER A 55 18.29 -1.48 -15.45
N GLY A 56 17.58 -1.70 -16.54
CA GLY A 56 18.08 -2.43 -17.69
C GLY A 56 17.74 -3.92 -17.65
N GLU A 57 17.29 -4.44 -16.53
CA GLU A 57 16.86 -5.83 -16.41
C GLU A 57 15.55 -6.09 -17.15
N THR A 58 15.42 -7.32 -17.64
CA THR A 58 14.26 -7.75 -18.42
C THR A 58 13.24 -8.43 -17.51
N ILE A 59 12.00 -8.01 -17.63
CA ILE A 59 10.83 -8.63 -17.01
C ILE A 59 10.15 -9.48 -18.06
N THR A 60 9.88 -10.74 -17.73
CA THR A 60 9.19 -11.68 -18.63
C THR A 60 8.08 -12.38 -17.88
N LEU A 61 6.88 -12.37 -18.44
CA LEU A 61 5.75 -13.17 -17.98
C LEU A 61 5.61 -14.40 -18.89
N THR A 62 5.56 -15.59 -18.27
CA THR A 62 5.33 -16.84 -18.98
C THR A 62 4.14 -17.58 -18.42
N ASP A 63 3.44 -18.34 -19.27
CA ASP A 63 2.40 -19.28 -18.85
C ASP A 63 3.00 -20.61 -18.30
N SER A 64 2.14 -21.50 -17.86
CA SER A 64 2.53 -22.83 -17.36
C SER A 64 3.20 -23.74 -18.39
N ASN A 65 3.05 -23.43 -19.68
CA ASN A 65 3.69 -24.16 -20.79
C ASN A 65 5.04 -23.55 -21.19
N GLY A 66 5.45 -22.46 -20.54
CA GLY A 66 6.68 -21.73 -20.85
C GLY A 66 6.56 -20.75 -22.02
N ASN A 67 5.34 -20.48 -22.52
CA ASN A 67 5.15 -19.47 -23.56
C ASN A 67 5.30 -18.08 -22.96
N LYS A 68 6.05 -17.22 -23.62
CA LYS A 68 6.20 -15.82 -23.22
C LYS A 68 4.97 -15.04 -23.64
N LEU A 69 4.27 -14.49 -22.65
CA LEU A 69 3.08 -13.67 -22.88
C LEU A 69 3.44 -12.19 -22.98
N LEU A 70 4.43 -11.73 -22.22
CA LEU A 70 4.87 -10.35 -22.20
C LEU A 70 6.34 -10.26 -21.84
N THR A 71 7.04 -9.29 -22.45
CA THR A 71 8.43 -8.97 -22.11
C THR A 71 8.60 -7.46 -22.08
N TYR A 72 9.23 -6.96 -21.01
CA TYR A 72 9.49 -5.54 -20.81
C TYR A 72 10.89 -5.32 -20.25
N LYS A 73 11.60 -4.31 -20.74
CA LYS A 73 12.89 -3.90 -20.21
C LYS A 73 12.71 -2.69 -19.30
N ALA A 74 13.11 -2.82 -18.05
CA ALA A 74 12.92 -1.78 -17.05
C ALA A 74 13.95 -0.64 -17.22
N ASP A 75 13.48 0.61 -17.27
CA ASP A 75 14.35 1.80 -17.38
C ASP A 75 14.80 2.34 -16.01
N LYS A 76 14.27 1.80 -14.92
CA LYS A 76 14.56 2.22 -13.54
C LYS A 76 14.76 1.01 -12.65
N LYS A 77 15.47 1.23 -11.54
CA LYS A 77 15.56 0.28 -10.43
C LYS A 77 14.18 0.10 -9.79
N PHE A 78 13.82 -1.14 -9.46
CA PHE A 78 12.49 -1.51 -8.95
C PHE A 78 12.57 -2.73 -8.05
N ASN A 79 11.56 -2.96 -7.23
CA ASN A 79 11.30 -4.22 -6.55
C ASN A 79 9.80 -4.55 -6.50
N SER A 80 9.01 -3.90 -7.34
CA SER A 80 7.59 -4.17 -7.53
C SER A 80 7.23 -4.10 -9.00
N VAL A 81 6.45 -5.07 -9.45
CA VAL A 81 5.94 -5.18 -10.82
C VAL A 81 4.45 -5.39 -10.78
N LEU A 82 3.70 -4.46 -11.37
CA LEU A 82 2.29 -4.64 -11.69
C LEU A 82 2.18 -4.95 -13.18
N ILE A 83 1.62 -6.11 -13.51
CA ILE A 83 1.53 -6.59 -14.88
C ILE A 83 0.11 -7.04 -15.22
N SER A 84 -0.31 -6.77 -16.45
CA SER A 84 -1.59 -7.19 -17.01
C SER A 84 -1.50 -7.35 -18.51
N THR A 85 -2.09 -8.41 -19.03
CA THR A 85 -2.26 -8.66 -20.47
C THR A 85 -3.55 -9.44 -20.70
N SER A 86 -4.14 -9.31 -21.89
CA SER A 86 -5.34 -10.07 -22.29
C SER A 86 -5.13 -11.59 -22.34
N ASP A 87 -3.86 -12.03 -22.37
CA ASP A 87 -3.50 -13.43 -22.40
C ASP A 87 -3.49 -14.09 -21.00
N MET A 88 -3.53 -13.28 -19.94
CA MET A 88 -3.71 -13.79 -18.58
C MET A 88 -5.16 -14.19 -18.34
N LYS A 89 -5.36 -15.35 -17.72
CA LYS A 89 -6.69 -15.92 -17.42
C LYS A 89 -6.78 -16.36 -15.96
N GLN A 90 -7.94 -16.22 -15.39
CA GLN A 90 -8.25 -16.80 -14.08
C GLN A 90 -8.19 -18.34 -14.13
N GLY A 91 -7.66 -18.93 -13.09
CA GLY A 91 -7.43 -20.39 -12.97
C GLY A 91 -6.09 -20.87 -13.51
N GLU A 92 -5.32 -20.03 -14.16
CA GLU A 92 -4.03 -20.38 -14.76
C GLU A 92 -2.86 -19.97 -13.86
N THR A 93 -1.73 -20.64 -14.06
CA THR A 93 -0.47 -20.36 -13.33
C THR A 93 0.52 -19.65 -14.24
N TYR A 94 1.19 -18.67 -13.69
CA TYR A 94 2.17 -17.83 -14.40
C TYR A 94 3.48 -17.76 -13.64
N THR A 95 4.55 -17.51 -14.37
CA THR A 95 5.87 -17.23 -13.82
C THR A 95 6.32 -15.86 -14.30
N LEU A 96 6.62 -14.99 -13.37
CA LEU A 96 7.22 -13.67 -13.60
C LEU A 96 8.70 -13.74 -13.27
N THR A 97 9.56 -13.48 -14.24
CA THR A 97 11.01 -13.38 -14.07
C THR A 97 11.42 -11.92 -14.26
N ALA A 98 12.25 -11.41 -13.36
CA ALA A 98 12.77 -10.05 -13.40
C ALA A 98 14.25 -10.06 -12.97
N GLY A 99 15.15 -9.90 -13.93
CA GLY A 99 16.57 -10.16 -13.71
C GLY A 99 16.80 -11.59 -13.21
N ASP A 100 17.45 -11.73 -12.07
CA ASP A 100 17.75 -13.02 -11.44
C ASP A 100 16.62 -13.52 -10.53
N GLN A 101 15.57 -12.73 -10.32
CA GLN A 101 14.46 -13.06 -9.43
C GLN A 101 13.28 -13.64 -10.21
N THR A 102 12.58 -14.59 -9.58
CA THR A 102 11.45 -15.28 -10.19
C THR A 102 10.36 -15.50 -9.15
N SER A 103 9.12 -15.22 -9.51
CA SER A 103 7.93 -15.53 -8.74
C SER A 103 6.97 -16.34 -9.61
N THR A 104 6.39 -17.40 -9.04
CA THR A 104 5.36 -18.23 -9.68
C THR A 104 4.09 -18.13 -8.88
N PHE A 105 2.98 -17.81 -9.55
CA PHE A 105 1.69 -17.56 -8.90
C PHE A 105 0.52 -18.10 -9.71
N ALA A 106 -0.54 -18.50 -9.02
CA ALA A 106 -1.80 -18.89 -9.62
C ALA A 106 -2.80 -17.72 -9.57
N MET A 107 -3.45 -17.44 -10.68
CA MET A 107 -4.52 -16.44 -10.77
C MET A 107 -5.83 -17.03 -10.26
N GLU A 108 -5.98 -17.17 -8.94
CA GLU A 108 -7.23 -17.65 -8.33
C GLU A 108 -8.38 -16.67 -8.56
N ASP A 109 -8.08 -15.41 -8.68
CA ASP A 109 -9.02 -14.31 -8.94
C ASP A 109 -8.54 -13.43 -10.10
N VAL A 110 -9.34 -12.47 -10.53
CA VAL A 110 -8.99 -11.48 -11.58
C VAL A 110 -7.79 -10.63 -11.18
N THR A 111 -7.56 -10.45 -9.87
CA THR A 111 -6.43 -9.68 -9.37
C THR A 111 -5.60 -10.49 -8.38
N TYR A 112 -4.30 -10.53 -8.59
CA TYR A 112 -3.33 -11.18 -7.72
C TYR A 112 -2.40 -10.18 -7.05
N SER A 113 -1.96 -10.47 -5.83
CA SER A 113 -0.94 -9.70 -5.13
C SER A 113 -0.10 -10.59 -4.23
N GLU A 114 1.21 -10.52 -4.38
CA GLU A 114 2.19 -11.24 -3.58
C GLU A 114 3.27 -10.29 -3.04
N GLY A 115 3.82 -10.63 -1.88
CA GLY A 115 4.96 -9.96 -1.27
C GLY A 115 4.58 -8.89 -0.24
N SER A 116 5.58 -8.51 0.56
CA SER A 116 5.44 -7.49 1.59
C SER A 116 5.35 -6.10 0.96
N GLY A 117 4.29 -5.36 1.22
CA GLY A 117 4.18 -3.94 0.86
C GLY A 117 2.95 -3.54 0.06
N GLY A 118 2.14 -4.47 -0.42
CA GLY A 118 0.89 -4.11 -1.10
C GLY A 118 -0.18 -3.66 -0.11
N MET A 119 -0.60 -2.39 -0.16
CA MET A 119 -1.90 -2.04 0.39
C MET A 119 -2.97 -2.72 -0.49
N GLN A 120 -3.68 -3.67 0.10
CA GLN A 120 -4.92 -4.13 -0.50
C GLN A 120 -5.86 -2.93 -0.56
N GLY A 121 -6.12 -2.43 -1.74
CA GLY A 121 -7.26 -1.56 -1.97
C GLY A 121 -8.51 -2.39 -1.69
N THR A 122 -8.91 -2.47 -0.44
CA THR A 122 -10.23 -2.94 -0.10
C THR A 122 -11.19 -1.93 -0.70
N GLY A 123 -11.78 -2.28 -1.83
CA GLY A 123 -13.01 -1.68 -2.32
C GLY A 123 -14.11 -1.99 -1.30
N GLY A 124 -13.98 -1.40 -0.11
CA GLY A 124 -15.04 -1.40 0.89
C GLY A 124 -16.16 -0.52 0.36
N ASP A 125 -17.25 -1.16 0.02
CA ASP A 125 -18.57 -0.53 -0.02
C ASP A 125 -18.71 0.33 1.25
N PRO A 126 -19.06 1.63 1.18
CA PRO A 126 -19.38 2.42 2.35
C PRO A 126 -20.79 2.05 2.86
N GLY A 127 -21.01 0.79 3.13
CA GLY A 127 -22.22 0.18 3.68
C GLY A 127 -22.06 -0.06 5.17
N ASN A 128 -22.45 0.93 5.96
CA ASN A 128 -23.09 0.76 7.27
C ASN A 128 -22.35 -0.13 8.29
N GLY A 129 -21.17 0.29 8.72
CA GLY A 129 -20.57 -0.16 9.98
C GLY A 129 -21.11 0.66 11.14
N GLY A 130 -22.30 0.36 11.60
CA GLY A 130 -22.82 0.90 12.85
C GLY A 130 -21.87 0.55 13.98
N MET A 131 -21.28 1.57 14.60
CA MET A 131 -20.58 1.42 15.87
C MET A 131 -21.59 0.89 16.89
N GLN A 132 -21.56 -0.41 17.17
CA GLN A 132 -22.15 -0.95 18.38
C GLN A 132 -21.37 -0.39 19.56
N ARG A 133 -21.99 0.51 20.26
CA ARG A 133 -21.61 0.83 21.64
C ARG A 133 -21.75 -0.47 22.44
N PRO A 134 -20.78 -0.86 23.26
CA PRO A 134 -21.03 -1.91 24.23
C PRO A 134 -22.07 -1.42 25.22
N ASP A 135 -23.19 -2.13 25.28
CA ASP A 135 -24.22 -1.99 26.28
C ASP A 135 -23.59 -2.24 27.65
N SER A 136 -23.55 -1.22 28.47
CA SER A 136 -23.23 -1.35 29.88
C SER A 136 -24.52 -1.59 30.65
N THR A 137 -24.95 -2.83 30.73
CA THR A 137 -25.83 -3.30 31.79
C THR A 137 -24.99 -3.98 32.86
N GLY A 138 -24.74 -3.28 33.94
CA GLY A 138 -24.03 -3.77 35.11
C GLY A 138 -24.40 -2.91 36.29
N ASP A 139 -25.52 -3.27 36.93
CA ASP A 139 -25.97 -2.83 38.25
C ASP A 139 -24.85 -3.11 39.27
N GLY A 140 -24.53 -2.13 40.13
CA GLY A 140 -23.49 -2.30 41.14
C GLY A 140 -23.34 -1.10 42.04
N SER A 141 -24.23 -1.00 43.01
CA SER A 141 -24.17 -0.16 44.20
C SER A 141 -22.78 -0.14 44.84
N GLY A 142 -22.16 1.01 45.02
CA GLY A 142 -20.87 1.18 45.71
C GLY A 142 -20.59 2.63 46.11
N ASN A 143 -21.13 2.99 47.27
CA ASN A 143 -20.87 4.22 48.02
C ASN A 143 -19.37 4.39 48.31
N GLY A 144 -18.79 5.54 47.99
CA GLY A 144 -17.41 5.87 48.36
C GLY A 144 -17.05 7.30 47.99
N GLY A 145 -17.37 8.23 48.83
CA GLY A 145 -16.97 9.62 48.70
C GLY A 145 -15.46 9.79 48.80
N MET A 146 -14.89 10.58 47.91
CA MET A 146 -13.59 11.20 48.10
C MET A 146 -13.64 12.68 47.77
N GLN A 147 -13.29 13.42 48.81
CA GLN A 147 -13.19 14.87 48.91
C GLN A 147 -12.21 15.45 47.88
N ARG A 148 -12.58 16.60 47.37
CA ARG A 148 -11.68 17.53 46.69
C ARG A 148 -10.78 18.18 47.74
N PRO A 149 -9.52 18.37 47.52
CA PRO A 149 -8.75 19.40 48.19
C PRO A 149 -8.80 20.69 47.40
N ASP A 150 -9.34 21.70 48.03
CA ASP A 150 -9.21 23.11 47.66
C ASP A 150 -7.79 23.61 47.97
N GLY A 151 -7.35 24.56 47.17
CA GLY A 151 -6.33 25.50 47.61
C GLY A 151 -5.02 25.45 46.82
N ASN A 152 -4.58 26.39 46.14
CA ASN A 152 -4.15 27.70 46.55
C ASN A 152 -3.52 28.50 45.39
N SER A 153 -3.80 29.74 45.39
CA SER A 153 -3.21 30.80 44.57
C SER A 153 -1.70 30.92 44.75
N GLY A 154 -1.02 31.22 43.65
CA GLY A 154 0.37 31.63 43.68
C GLY A 154 0.79 32.29 42.38
N GLY A 155 0.66 33.58 42.30
CA GLY A 155 1.16 34.41 41.22
C GLY A 155 2.68 34.43 41.18
N GLY A 156 3.25 34.43 40.00
CA GLY A 156 4.66 34.65 39.73
C GLY A 156 4.84 35.26 38.34
N GLY A 157 4.89 36.58 38.29
CA GLY A 157 5.17 37.31 37.09
C GLY A 157 6.62 37.04 36.64
N MET A 158 6.81 36.77 35.37
CA MET A 158 8.11 36.81 34.72
C MET A 158 8.22 38.08 33.91
N GLN A 159 9.19 38.88 34.37
CA GLN A 159 9.68 40.08 33.71
C GLN A 159 10.41 39.75 32.38
N LYS A 160 10.12 40.51 31.39
CA LYS A 160 10.83 40.67 30.13
C LYS A 160 12.18 41.32 30.37
N PRO A 161 13.27 40.87 29.81
CA PRO A 161 14.47 41.69 29.77
C PRO A 161 14.39 42.68 28.59
N ASP A 162 14.62 43.90 28.96
CA ASP A 162 14.81 45.04 28.06
C ASP A 162 16.12 44.92 27.28
N SER A 163 16.07 45.24 26.03
CA SER A 163 17.21 45.49 25.17
C SER A 163 17.51 47.01 25.11
N THR A 164 18.58 47.38 25.67
CA THR A 164 19.30 48.62 25.35
C THR A 164 20.75 48.20 25.20
N GLY A 165 21.46 48.46 24.11
CA GLY A 165 21.62 49.62 23.35
C GLY A 165 23.05 50.03 23.37
N ASP A 166 23.57 50.45 22.26
CA ASP A 166 24.74 51.36 22.13
C ASP A 166 26.14 50.75 22.25
N GLY A 167 26.98 50.85 21.28
CA GLY A 167 27.57 52.01 20.69
C GLY A 167 29.07 51.85 20.58
N SER A 168 29.61 52.14 19.50
CA SER A 168 30.97 52.49 19.10
C SER A 168 31.62 51.57 18.12
#